data_547a9a6780bfe478f59e4cc5c14ff8ac
#
_entry.id   547a9a6780bfe478f59e4cc5c14ff8ac
#
_cell.length_a   1.000
_cell.length_b   1.000
_cell.length_c   1.000
_cell.angle_alpha   90.00
_cell.angle_beta   90.00
_cell.angle_gamma   90.00
#
_symmetry.space_group_name_H-M   'P 1'
#
loop_
_entity.id
_entity.type
_entity.pdbx_description
1 polymer ?
#
loop_
_entity_poly.entity_id
_entity_poly.type
_entity_poly.pdbx_seq_one_letter_code
_entity_poly.pdbx_strand_id
1 'polypeptide(L)'
;MKGILRLTNFTTTTPARRVIGGLSLVLCAVLLLAACGAVGQSRPSSPDAAGELSGTAQPAAAQTMGASPTVAGGLDLANWDSVLATARGQTVNWYLWGGSEAINGFVDTFYGKALKERYDITLNRVPIADTVDAVNQVLSEREAGKDPGAVDLIWINGENFASLKQAEMLHGRWARQIPNAAYVDWDNPALNLDFGVPIDDMESPWSSAQFQFIYDTARMQADALPRSYAKFKTWACAHPGRFTYIAPGPGAFQGTRFVKGALFEISGGAEQWAGTFNQKLWDRWSPELWTYLNDLKPCLWRNGATYPKDENELHSLFANGEVDFSITLAIAGAQPLIDQGLVPKTARAFVFDDNMIGDFNYVAIPANAPHKAAALVLANLLLEPEFQAAQIVPANGFGLGYGIDVTKVTDAQAVQLLTDAAQKLGPGAADPERLAATLVGDAAAPYHPLVEQQWQTQVLQAGQ
;
A
#
# COMPACT_ATOMS: atom_id res chain seq x y z
N MET A 1 45.88 -2.82 -47.79
CA MET A 1 47.00 -2.91 -46.82
C MET A 1 46.51 -3.65 -45.59
N LYS A 2 47.11 -4.79 -45.36
CA LYS A 2 46.78 -5.72 -44.27
C LYS A 2 47.40 -5.22 -42.95
N GLY A 3 46.71 -5.31 -41.85
CA GLY A 3 47.22 -5.10 -40.51
C GLY A 3 46.54 -6.05 -39.55
N ILE A 4 47.12 -7.20 -39.32
CA ILE A 4 46.77 -8.23 -38.31
C ILE A 4 47.34 -7.77 -36.98
N LEU A 5 46.55 -7.76 -35.91
CA LEU A 5 47.10 -7.77 -34.54
C LEU A 5 46.46 -8.89 -33.70
N ARG A 6 47.39 -9.61 -33.04
CA ARG A 6 47.25 -10.89 -32.34
C ARG A 6 46.54 -10.74 -30.99
N LEU A 7 45.76 -11.76 -30.68
CA LEU A 7 45.31 -12.12 -29.34
C LEU A 7 46.49 -12.57 -28.49
N THR A 8 46.56 -12.08 -27.26
CA THR A 8 47.38 -12.67 -26.18
C THR A 8 46.47 -13.09 -25.01
N ASN A 9 46.41 -14.39 -24.79
CA ASN A 9 45.82 -15.03 -23.64
C ASN A 9 46.61 -14.75 -22.36
N PHE A 10 45.94 -14.33 -21.30
CA PHE A 10 46.47 -14.41 -19.94
C PHE A 10 45.59 -15.34 -19.11
N THR A 11 46.13 -16.50 -18.80
CA THR A 11 45.65 -17.42 -17.78
C THR A 11 46.23 -17.00 -16.44
N THR A 12 45.41 -16.73 -15.44
CA THR A 12 45.83 -16.64 -14.04
C THR A 12 45.05 -17.65 -13.20
N THR A 13 45.81 -18.59 -12.71
CA THR A 13 45.47 -19.62 -11.74
C THR A 13 45.32 -19.04 -10.34
N THR A 14 44.20 -19.37 -9.67
CA THR A 14 43.96 -19.04 -8.26
C THR A 14 44.25 -20.26 -7.37
N PRO A 15 44.96 -20.14 -6.25
CA PRO A 15 45.12 -21.24 -5.32
C PRO A 15 44.00 -21.30 -4.28
N ALA A 16 43.48 -22.50 -4.04
CA ALA A 16 42.54 -22.84 -3.01
C ALA A 16 43.16 -22.71 -1.61
N ARG A 17 42.51 -21.99 -0.71
CA ARG A 17 42.76 -22.04 0.74
C ARG A 17 41.62 -22.85 1.41
N ARG A 18 42.01 -24.00 1.96
CA ARG A 18 41.24 -24.76 2.94
C ARG A 18 41.21 -23.98 4.26
N VAL A 19 40.05 -23.80 4.86
CA VAL A 19 39.89 -23.43 6.26
C VAL A 19 39.13 -24.55 6.95
N ILE A 20 39.81 -25.08 7.96
CA ILE A 20 39.40 -26.18 8.83
C ILE A 20 38.40 -25.64 9.87
N GLY A 21 37.43 -26.49 10.20
CA GLY A 21 36.34 -26.20 11.08
C GLY A 21 36.71 -26.00 12.55
N GLY A 22 35.85 -25.30 13.24
CA GLY A 22 35.78 -25.19 14.68
C GLY A 22 34.31 -25.31 15.14
N LEU A 23 33.96 -26.47 15.64
CA LEU A 23 32.68 -26.80 16.26
C LEU A 23 32.77 -26.30 17.71
N SER A 24 31.99 -25.28 18.07
CA SER A 24 31.80 -24.91 19.48
C SER A 24 30.33 -25.18 19.88
N LEU A 25 30.17 -26.25 20.63
CA LEU A 25 28.95 -26.56 21.40
C LEU A 25 28.85 -25.58 22.57
N VAL A 26 27.78 -24.82 22.66
CA VAL A 26 27.39 -24.12 23.89
C VAL A 26 26.13 -24.76 24.42
N LEU A 27 26.28 -25.46 25.54
CA LEU A 27 25.27 -26.11 26.35
C LEU A 27 24.69 -25.02 27.29
N CYS A 28 23.43 -24.61 27.12
CA CYS A 28 22.73 -23.80 28.12
C CYS A 28 21.73 -24.66 28.88
N ALA A 29 22.00 -24.76 30.19
CA ALA A 29 21.21 -25.48 31.18
C ALA A 29 19.88 -24.77 31.50
N VAL A 30 18.80 -25.54 31.51
CA VAL A 30 17.47 -25.13 31.96
C VAL A 30 17.44 -25.25 33.51
N LEU A 31 17.14 -24.16 34.19
CA LEU A 31 16.80 -24.16 35.62
C LEU A 31 15.29 -23.97 35.77
N LEU A 32 14.60 -25.04 36.14
CA LEU A 32 13.24 -25.07 36.62
C LEU A 32 13.23 -24.65 38.12
N LEU A 33 12.45 -23.63 38.45
CA LEU A 33 12.05 -23.34 39.83
C LEU A 33 10.52 -23.36 39.88
N ALA A 34 10.01 -24.41 40.50
CA ALA A 34 8.62 -24.53 40.94
C ALA A 34 8.47 -23.89 42.33
N ALA A 35 7.48 -23.05 42.52
CA ALA A 35 6.99 -22.70 43.83
C ALA A 35 5.46 -22.73 43.86
N CYS A 36 4.92 -23.69 44.58
CA CYS A 36 3.51 -23.79 44.99
C CYS A 36 3.17 -22.75 46.07
N GLY A 37 1.98 -22.19 45.99
CA GLY A 37 1.36 -21.47 47.10
C GLY A 37 -0.13 -21.31 46.86
N ALA A 38 -0.92 -22.06 47.63
CA ALA A 38 -2.37 -22.17 47.54
C ALA A 38 -3.09 -21.22 48.51
N VAL A 39 -4.41 -21.05 48.24
CA VAL A 39 -5.54 -20.82 49.17
C VAL A 39 -5.93 -19.37 49.46
N GLY A 40 -7.20 -19.08 49.15
CA GLY A 40 -7.96 -17.99 49.76
C GLY A 40 -9.25 -17.64 49.02
N GLN A 41 -10.30 -18.46 49.14
CA GLN A 41 -11.69 -18.11 48.81
C GLN A 41 -12.26 -17.10 49.78
N SER A 42 -13.02 -16.12 49.30
CA SER A 42 -14.22 -15.63 49.98
C SER A 42 -15.07 -14.72 49.06
N ARG A 43 -16.28 -15.21 48.78
CA ARG A 43 -17.45 -14.38 48.43
C ARG A 43 -18.07 -13.85 49.73
N PRO A 44 -18.74 -12.70 49.71
CA PRO A 44 -20.20 -12.77 49.80
C PRO A 44 -21.01 -11.73 48.97
N SER A 45 -22.13 -12.24 48.47
CA SER A 45 -23.52 -11.75 48.51
C SER A 45 -23.87 -10.28 48.26
N SER A 46 -24.75 -10.13 47.25
CA SER A 46 -25.65 -8.99 47.00
C SER A 46 -26.61 -8.76 48.15
N PRO A 47 -27.27 -7.59 48.24
CA PRO A 47 -28.73 -7.59 48.05
C PRO A 47 -29.29 -6.50 47.14
N ASP A 48 -30.49 -6.82 46.64
CA ASP A 48 -31.41 -6.03 45.84
C ASP A 48 -31.80 -4.69 46.49
N ALA A 49 -32.02 -3.67 45.65
CA ALA A 49 -33.03 -2.64 45.92
C ALA A 49 -33.49 -2.02 44.58
N ALA A 50 -34.75 -2.29 44.24
CA ALA A 50 -35.51 -1.63 43.21
C ALA A 50 -35.80 -0.18 43.61
N GLY A 51 -35.68 0.73 42.64
CA GLY A 51 -36.10 2.11 42.78
C GLY A 51 -36.45 2.67 41.41
N GLU A 52 -37.75 2.63 41.08
CA GLU A 52 -38.32 3.37 39.97
C GLU A 52 -38.16 4.88 40.19
N LEU A 53 -37.60 5.60 39.22
CA LEU A 53 -37.83 7.02 39.04
C LEU A 53 -38.02 7.34 37.56
N SER A 54 -39.28 7.58 37.25
CA SER A 54 -39.78 8.19 36.03
C SER A 54 -39.25 9.62 35.94
N GLY A 55 -38.46 9.90 34.89
CA GLY A 55 -38.02 11.25 34.54
C GLY A 55 -38.03 11.44 33.03
N THR A 56 -39.02 12.20 32.57
CA THR A 56 -39.19 12.66 31.19
C THR A 56 -37.98 13.52 30.80
N ALA A 57 -37.13 13.00 29.89
CA ALA A 57 -36.06 13.76 29.31
C ALA A 57 -36.57 14.55 28.09
N GLN A 58 -36.52 15.85 28.22
CA GLN A 58 -36.69 16.84 27.16
C GLN A 58 -35.49 16.79 26.18
N PRO A 59 -35.65 16.89 24.85
CA PRO A 59 -34.52 16.85 23.94
C PRO A 59 -33.66 18.10 24.07
N ALA A 60 -32.40 17.91 24.44
CA ALA A 60 -31.38 18.95 24.44
C ALA A 60 -31.09 19.39 23.00
N ALA A 61 -31.22 20.71 22.78
CA ALA A 61 -30.83 21.37 21.53
C ALA A 61 -29.37 21.04 21.19
N ALA A 62 -29.16 20.59 19.95
CA ALA A 62 -27.82 20.43 19.39
C ALA A 62 -27.11 21.79 19.37
N GLN A 63 -26.18 21.98 20.28
CA GLN A 63 -25.21 23.08 20.18
C GLN A 63 -24.20 22.71 19.10
N THR A 64 -24.24 23.43 17.99
CA THR A 64 -23.16 23.48 17.03
C THR A 64 -21.91 23.99 17.75
N MET A 65 -21.07 23.08 18.20
CA MET A 65 -19.72 23.42 18.67
C MET A 65 -18.91 23.85 17.47
N GLY A 66 -18.73 25.17 17.30
CA GLY A 66 -17.75 25.73 16.41
C GLY A 66 -16.39 25.11 16.79
N ALA A 67 -15.81 24.33 15.86
CA ALA A 67 -14.47 23.81 16.01
C ALA A 67 -13.50 24.99 16.09
N SER A 68 -12.97 25.27 17.26
CA SER A 68 -11.76 26.09 17.37
C SER A 68 -10.63 25.42 16.60
N PRO A 69 -9.82 26.16 15.82
CA PRO A 69 -8.71 25.56 15.10
C PRO A 69 -7.78 24.87 16.11
N THR A 70 -7.68 23.54 15.98
CA THR A 70 -6.81 22.75 16.85
C THR A 70 -5.38 23.02 16.42
N VAL A 71 -4.58 23.62 17.30
CA VAL A 71 -3.14 23.84 17.08
C VAL A 71 -2.46 22.48 17.07
N ALA A 72 -2.21 21.94 15.89
CA ALA A 72 -1.51 20.68 15.72
C ALA A 72 -0.03 20.87 16.08
N GLY A 73 0.41 20.35 17.24
CA GLY A 73 1.82 20.37 17.67
C GLY A 73 2.46 21.75 17.80
N GLY A 74 1.69 22.80 18.12
CA GLY A 74 2.20 24.17 18.26
C GLY A 74 2.31 24.98 16.95
N LEU A 75 1.97 24.39 15.80
CA LEU A 75 1.95 25.06 14.49
C LEU A 75 0.53 25.59 14.21
N ASP A 76 0.44 26.87 13.84
CA ASP A 76 -0.82 27.49 13.40
C ASP A 76 -1.04 27.23 11.90
N LEU A 77 -1.83 26.21 11.55
CA LEU A 77 -2.12 25.85 10.16
C LEU A 77 -2.99 26.88 9.44
N ALA A 78 -3.69 27.77 10.16
CA ALA A 78 -4.40 28.89 9.56
C ALA A 78 -3.44 29.98 9.07
N ASN A 79 -2.22 30.02 9.60
CA ASN A 79 -1.14 30.90 9.14
C ASN A 79 -0.05 30.08 8.43
N TRP A 80 -0.33 29.72 7.17
CA TRP A 80 0.57 28.88 6.38
C TRP A 80 1.97 29.47 6.19
N ASP A 81 2.09 30.79 6.12
CA ASP A 81 3.39 31.47 6.03
C ASP A 81 4.27 31.17 7.24
N SER A 82 3.69 31.03 8.43
CA SER A 82 4.43 30.68 9.66
C SER A 82 4.90 29.21 9.59
N VAL A 83 4.12 28.31 8.98
CA VAL A 83 4.53 26.91 8.73
C VAL A 83 5.70 26.87 7.78
N LEU A 84 5.64 27.60 6.65
CA LEU A 84 6.73 27.73 5.68
C LEU A 84 8.00 28.29 6.30
N ALA A 85 7.87 29.35 7.12
CA ALA A 85 9.02 29.95 7.82
C ALA A 85 9.67 28.96 8.80
N THR A 86 8.87 28.16 9.51
CA THR A 86 9.37 27.14 10.44
C THR A 86 10.03 25.96 9.70
N ALA A 87 9.50 25.57 8.55
CA ALA A 87 9.99 24.45 7.76
C ALA A 87 11.32 24.72 7.04
N ARG A 88 11.63 26.01 6.78
CA ARG A 88 12.81 26.42 6.03
C ARG A 88 14.10 25.93 6.69
N GLY A 89 14.97 25.31 5.89
CA GLY A 89 16.24 24.74 6.35
C GLY A 89 16.12 23.38 7.03
N GLN A 90 14.90 22.87 7.24
CA GLN A 90 14.70 21.54 7.82
C GLN A 90 14.99 20.42 6.81
N THR A 91 15.22 19.22 7.34
CA THR A 91 15.24 17.96 6.58
C THR A 91 13.96 17.21 6.93
N VAL A 92 13.23 16.69 5.93
CA VAL A 92 12.09 15.80 6.13
C VAL A 92 12.49 14.36 5.80
N ASN A 93 12.39 13.47 6.79
CA ASN A 93 12.65 12.04 6.62
C ASN A 93 11.34 11.35 6.22
N TRP A 94 11.19 11.05 4.93
CA TRP A 94 10.03 10.37 4.41
C TRP A 94 10.31 8.88 4.25
N TYR A 95 9.66 8.06 5.06
CA TYR A 95 9.70 6.60 5.00
C TYR A 95 8.67 6.11 4.00
N LEU A 96 9.13 5.44 2.95
CA LEU A 96 8.27 4.94 1.88
C LEU A 96 8.82 3.66 1.27
N TRP A 97 7.94 2.89 0.65
CA TRP A 97 8.33 1.66 -0.05
C TRP A 97 9.36 1.95 -1.14
N GLY A 98 10.49 1.25 -1.07
CA GLY A 98 11.67 1.47 -1.91
C GLY A 98 11.84 0.47 -3.06
N GLY A 99 10.87 -0.41 -3.31
CA GLY A 99 10.98 -1.53 -4.26
C GLY A 99 10.96 -1.16 -5.75
N SER A 100 10.83 0.14 -6.10
CA SER A 100 10.83 0.61 -7.49
C SER A 100 11.83 1.75 -7.69
N GLU A 101 12.86 1.52 -8.47
CA GLU A 101 13.84 2.55 -8.85
C GLU A 101 13.18 3.75 -9.56
N ALA A 102 12.14 3.49 -10.34
CA ALA A 102 11.41 4.53 -11.07
C ALA A 102 10.64 5.45 -10.10
N ILE A 103 9.92 4.88 -9.12
CA ILE A 103 9.24 5.64 -8.07
C ILE A 103 10.26 6.41 -7.22
N ASN A 104 11.36 5.74 -6.84
CA ASN A 104 12.44 6.36 -6.08
C ASN A 104 13.01 7.58 -6.82
N GLY A 105 13.31 7.42 -8.11
CA GLY A 105 13.81 8.49 -8.96
C GLY A 105 12.81 9.64 -9.11
N PHE A 106 11.51 9.34 -9.25
CA PHE A 106 10.46 10.36 -9.30
C PHE A 106 10.41 11.19 -8.00
N VAL A 107 10.39 10.53 -6.86
CA VAL A 107 10.37 11.19 -5.54
C VAL A 107 11.56 12.14 -5.38
N ASP A 108 12.75 11.66 -5.71
CA ASP A 108 13.99 12.45 -5.55
C ASP A 108 14.04 13.63 -6.54
N THR A 109 13.65 13.44 -7.80
CA THR A 109 13.82 14.43 -8.88
C THR A 109 12.67 15.43 -8.97
N PHE A 110 11.43 15.05 -8.62
CA PHE A 110 10.29 15.96 -8.66
C PHE A 110 10.04 16.57 -7.28
N TYR A 111 9.71 15.77 -6.27
CA TYR A 111 9.38 16.32 -4.95
C TYR A 111 10.62 16.86 -4.21
N GLY A 112 11.72 16.09 -4.18
CA GLY A 112 12.95 16.50 -3.50
C GLY A 112 13.52 17.78 -4.07
N LYS A 113 13.56 17.91 -5.40
CA LYS A 113 14.02 19.13 -6.07
C LYS A 113 13.11 20.32 -5.76
N ALA A 114 11.78 20.16 -5.88
CA ALA A 114 10.84 21.25 -5.62
C ALA A 114 10.87 21.71 -4.17
N LEU A 115 10.95 20.81 -3.20
CA LEU A 115 11.11 21.15 -1.79
C LEU A 115 12.36 22.00 -1.55
N LYS A 116 13.49 21.62 -2.16
CA LYS A 116 14.74 22.35 -2.01
C LYS A 116 14.69 23.72 -2.66
N GLU A 117 14.22 23.79 -3.91
CA GLU A 117 14.24 25.03 -4.69
C GLU A 117 13.20 26.06 -4.20
N ARG A 118 12.00 25.61 -3.81
CA ARG A 118 10.89 26.51 -3.44
C ARG A 118 10.89 26.87 -1.96
N TYR A 119 11.26 25.91 -1.08
CA TYR A 119 11.07 26.05 0.37
C TYR A 119 12.36 25.90 1.17
N ASP A 120 13.51 25.61 0.52
CA ASP A 120 14.79 25.31 1.19
C ASP A 120 14.66 24.13 2.19
N ILE A 121 13.80 23.15 1.89
CA ILE A 121 13.65 21.91 2.66
C ILE A 121 14.44 20.80 1.95
N THR A 122 15.18 20.00 2.71
CA THR A 122 15.87 18.82 2.17
C THR A 122 15.00 17.58 2.35
N LEU A 123 14.65 16.89 1.26
CA LEU A 123 14.01 15.58 1.34
C LEU A 123 15.07 14.49 1.58
N ASN A 124 14.92 13.75 2.66
CA ASN A 124 15.62 12.49 2.90
C ASN A 124 14.64 11.34 2.70
N ARG A 125 14.68 10.72 1.52
CA ARG A 125 13.90 9.52 1.21
C ARG A 125 14.52 8.32 1.93
N VAL A 126 13.77 7.72 2.86
CA VAL A 126 14.17 6.53 3.60
C VAL A 126 13.43 5.32 3.02
N PRO A 127 14.09 4.53 2.15
CA PRO A 127 13.44 3.37 1.53
C PRO A 127 13.27 2.24 2.55
N ILE A 128 12.06 1.69 2.63
CA ILE A 128 11.72 0.51 3.44
C ILE A 128 11.17 -0.60 2.56
N ALA A 129 11.30 -1.84 3.02
CA ALA A 129 10.75 -3.00 2.32
C ALA A 129 9.24 -3.11 2.52
N ASP A 130 8.75 -2.74 3.70
CA ASP A 130 7.35 -2.74 4.08
C ASP A 130 7.07 -1.56 5.02
N THR A 131 5.85 -1.00 4.96
CA THR A 131 5.42 0.12 5.82
C THR A 131 5.43 -0.25 7.32
N VAL A 132 5.25 -1.53 7.64
CA VAL A 132 5.34 -2.04 9.02
C VAL A 132 6.70 -1.73 9.67
N ASP A 133 7.77 -1.60 8.89
CA ASP A 133 9.10 -1.24 9.41
C ASP A 133 9.09 0.17 10.02
N ALA A 134 8.45 1.13 9.34
CA ALA A 134 8.29 2.50 9.85
C ALA A 134 7.36 2.54 11.06
N VAL A 135 6.27 1.76 11.05
CA VAL A 135 5.34 1.63 12.19
C VAL A 135 6.08 1.11 13.42
N ASN A 136 6.84 0.03 13.28
CA ASN A 136 7.62 -0.55 14.36
C ASN A 136 8.68 0.42 14.90
N GLN A 137 9.31 1.21 14.02
CA GLN A 137 10.25 2.25 14.43
C GLN A 137 9.57 3.29 15.33
N VAL A 138 8.41 3.81 14.93
CA VAL A 138 7.65 4.81 15.71
C VAL A 138 7.20 4.25 17.06
N LEU A 139 6.68 3.02 17.08
CA LEU A 139 6.22 2.37 18.32
C LEU A 139 7.39 2.09 19.27
N SER A 140 8.52 1.61 18.78
CA SER A 140 9.72 1.37 19.59
C SER A 140 10.30 2.66 20.15
N GLU A 141 10.26 3.76 19.39
CA GLU A 141 10.67 5.07 19.86
C GLU A 141 9.78 5.58 21.00
N ARG A 142 8.45 5.37 20.90
CA ARG A 142 7.50 5.67 21.98
C ARG A 142 7.82 4.88 23.25
N GLU A 143 8.02 3.56 23.12
CA GLU A 143 8.37 2.70 24.26
C GLU A 143 9.66 3.13 24.95
N ALA A 144 10.64 3.59 24.16
CA ALA A 144 11.91 4.12 24.65
C ALA A 144 11.81 5.56 25.20
N GLY A 145 10.62 6.19 25.16
CA GLY A 145 10.44 7.59 25.55
C GLY A 145 11.19 8.58 24.65
N LYS A 146 11.47 8.20 23.41
CA LYS A 146 12.21 9.05 22.47
C LYS A 146 11.26 10.06 21.82
N ASP A 147 11.43 11.34 22.18
CA ASP A 147 10.76 12.48 21.58
C ASP A 147 11.75 13.66 21.51
N PRO A 148 12.13 14.12 20.30
CA PRO A 148 11.63 13.72 19.00
C PRO A 148 12.14 12.35 18.54
N GLY A 149 11.33 11.71 17.63
CA GLY A 149 11.68 10.49 16.94
C GLY A 149 12.59 10.69 15.74
N ALA A 150 12.60 9.74 14.79
CA ALA A 150 13.38 9.81 13.56
C ALA A 150 12.51 9.94 12.30
N VAL A 151 11.22 9.64 12.39
CA VAL A 151 10.30 9.56 11.25
C VAL A 151 9.49 10.85 11.17
N ASP A 152 9.54 11.54 10.02
CA ASP A 152 8.75 12.75 9.80
C ASP A 152 7.46 12.51 9.04
N LEU A 153 7.51 11.66 8.01
CA LEU A 153 6.38 11.33 7.16
C LEU A 153 6.45 9.84 6.77
N ILE A 154 5.31 9.18 6.65
CA ILE A 154 5.21 7.79 6.22
C ILE A 154 4.23 7.70 5.05
N TRP A 155 4.58 7.00 3.97
CA TRP A 155 3.61 6.48 3.03
C TRP A 155 2.94 5.28 3.70
N ILE A 156 1.65 5.39 3.99
CA ILE A 156 0.94 4.48 4.88
C ILE A 156 -0.42 4.10 4.31
N ASN A 157 -0.86 2.90 4.61
CA ASN A 157 -2.20 2.40 4.28
C ASN A 157 -2.65 1.34 5.30
N GLY A 158 -3.95 1.16 5.41
CA GLY A 158 -4.61 -0.01 5.98
C GLY A 158 -4.27 -0.31 7.44
N GLU A 159 -3.80 -1.52 7.68
CA GLU A 159 -3.45 -2.02 9.02
C GLU A 159 -2.31 -1.24 9.69
N ASN A 160 -1.43 -0.65 8.89
CA ASN A 160 -0.33 0.19 9.35
C ASN A 160 -0.85 1.50 9.94
N PHE A 161 -1.77 2.18 9.23
CA PHE A 161 -2.46 3.35 9.74
C PHE A 161 -3.29 3.02 10.99
N ALA A 162 -4.09 1.94 10.94
CA ALA A 162 -4.89 1.47 12.06
C ALA A 162 -4.03 1.26 13.32
N SER A 163 -2.83 0.66 13.16
CA SER A 163 -1.90 0.40 14.28
C SER A 163 -1.39 1.68 14.94
N LEU A 164 -0.93 2.67 14.14
CA LEU A 164 -0.47 3.95 14.67
C LEU A 164 -1.62 4.77 15.28
N LYS A 165 -2.81 4.72 14.68
CA LYS A 165 -3.99 5.39 15.20
C LYS A 165 -4.42 4.80 16.54
N GLN A 166 -4.49 3.49 16.65
CA GLN A 166 -4.81 2.80 17.92
C GLN A 166 -3.78 3.08 19.02
N ALA A 167 -2.52 3.20 18.66
CA ALA A 167 -1.43 3.55 19.56
C ALA A 167 -1.39 5.05 19.94
N GLU A 168 -2.26 5.89 19.36
CA GLU A 168 -2.25 7.36 19.50
C GLU A 168 -0.90 7.98 19.08
N MET A 169 -0.27 7.41 18.05
CA MET A 169 1.04 7.83 17.53
C MET A 169 0.96 8.63 16.24
N LEU A 170 -0.21 9.15 15.89
CA LEU A 170 -0.39 10.06 14.76
C LEU A 170 -0.48 11.52 15.23
N HIS A 171 0.10 12.40 14.43
CA HIS A 171 -0.04 13.85 14.61
C HIS A 171 -1.47 14.27 14.27
N GLY A 172 -2.21 14.73 15.20
CA GLY A 172 -3.59 15.25 15.16
C GLY A 172 -4.30 15.41 13.80
N ARG A 173 -5.37 16.16 13.78
CA ARG A 173 -6.18 16.41 12.57
C ARG A 173 -5.59 17.56 11.76
N TRP A 174 -4.85 17.28 10.72
CA TRP A 174 -4.15 18.28 9.90
C TRP A 174 -4.51 18.24 8.41
N ALA A 175 -4.94 17.07 7.89
CA ALA A 175 -4.99 16.83 6.46
C ALA A 175 -5.93 17.78 5.70
N ARG A 176 -7.07 18.19 6.30
CA ARG A 176 -7.97 19.18 5.70
C ARG A 176 -7.54 20.62 5.90
N GLN A 177 -6.48 20.87 6.68
CA GLN A 177 -6.05 22.22 7.02
C GLN A 177 -4.88 22.73 6.17
N ILE A 178 -4.23 21.85 5.39
CA ILE A 178 -3.19 22.26 4.44
C ILE A 178 -3.84 22.92 3.20
N PRO A 179 -3.20 23.90 2.56
CA PRO A 179 -3.82 24.68 1.48
C PRO A 179 -4.38 23.85 0.31
N ASN A 180 -3.61 22.87 -0.17
CA ASN A 180 -4.00 22.05 -1.32
C ASN A 180 -5.04 20.96 -0.98
N ALA A 181 -5.44 20.82 0.30
CA ALA A 181 -6.58 20.01 0.70
C ALA A 181 -7.89 20.46 0.01
N ALA A 182 -7.94 21.69 -0.49
CA ALA A 182 -9.06 22.19 -1.28
C ALA A 182 -9.30 21.41 -2.58
N TYR A 183 -8.27 20.72 -3.11
CA TYR A 183 -8.39 19.89 -4.31
C TYR A 183 -8.87 18.46 -4.02
N VAL A 184 -8.94 18.05 -2.76
CA VAL A 184 -9.34 16.70 -2.38
C VAL A 184 -10.85 16.58 -2.31
N ASP A 185 -11.40 15.44 -2.75
CA ASP A 185 -12.83 15.13 -2.63
C ASP A 185 -13.13 14.47 -1.28
N TRP A 186 -13.20 15.31 -0.24
CA TRP A 186 -13.47 14.85 1.12
C TRP A 186 -14.91 14.33 1.33
N ASP A 187 -15.80 14.48 0.36
CA ASP A 187 -17.14 13.91 0.39
C ASP A 187 -17.16 12.47 -0.14
N ASN A 188 -16.07 12.01 -0.76
CA ASN A 188 -15.91 10.64 -1.23
C ASN A 188 -15.77 9.68 -0.03
N PRO A 189 -16.73 8.76 0.19
CA PRO A 189 -16.66 7.83 1.32
C PRO A 189 -15.43 6.91 1.29
N ALA A 190 -14.97 6.52 0.08
CA ALA A 190 -13.82 5.66 -0.08
C ALA A 190 -12.50 6.33 0.36
N LEU A 191 -12.42 7.67 0.25
CA LEU A 191 -11.26 8.44 0.70
C LEU A 191 -11.24 8.63 2.22
N ASN A 192 -12.40 8.62 2.88
CA ASN A 192 -12.51 8.85 4.31
C ASN A 192 -12.33 7.56 5.14
N LEU A 193 -12.10 6.43 4.49
CA LEU A 193 -11.89 5.13 5.12
C LEU A 193 -10.63 4.48 4.53
N ASP A 194 -9.58 4.40 5.33
CA ASP A 194 -8.41 3.59 4.96
C ASP A 194 -8.61 2.15 5.46
N PHE A 195 -8.86 1.23 4.54
CA PHE A 195 -9.26 -0.16 4.81
C PHE A 195 -10.35 -0.25 5.90
N GLY A 196 -11.40 0.56 5.76
CA GLY A 196 -12.52 0.60 6.70
C GLY A 196 -12.27 1.37 8.01
N VAL A 197 -11.07 1.88 8.23
CA VAL A 197 -10.73 2.73 9.39
C VAL A 197 -10.94 4.20 9.03
N PRO A 198 -11.78 4.97 9.75
CA PRO A 198 -11.91 6.40 9.51
C PRO A 198 -10.57 7.12 9.60
N ILE A 199 -10.24 7.93 8.61
CA ILE A 199 -8.96 8.66 8.59
C ILE A 199 -8.90 9.80 9.62
N ASP A 200 -10.05 10.33 10.02
CA ASP A 200 -10.20 11.42 11.02
C ASP A 200 -9.27 12.62 10.77
N ASP A 201 -8.97 12.91 9.50
CA ASP A 201 -8.05 13.97 9.05
C ASP A 201 -6.59 13.80 9.53
N MET A 202 -6.18 12.58 9.96
CA MET A 202 -4.83 12.29 10.47
C MET A 202 -3.84 11.88 9.38
N GLU A 203 -4.36 11.62 8.18
CA GLU A 203 -3.58 11.32 6.98
C GLU A 203 -4.17 12.03 5.77
N SER A 204 -3.33 12.28 4.76
CA SER A 204 -3.71 12.96 3.52
C SER A 204 -3.54 12.01 2.34
N PRO A 205 -4.53 11.89 1.43
CA PRO A 205 -4.32 11.16 0.18
C PRO A 205 -3.24 11.89 -0.64
N TRP A 206 -2.50 11.16 -1.45
CA TRP A 206 -1.54 11.75 -2.37
C TRP A 206 -1.49 11.05 -3.74
N SER A 207 -1.98 9.83 -3.82
CA SER A 207 -2.16 9.09 -5.07
C SER A 207 -3.27 8.06 -4.92
N SER A 208 -3.63 7.41 -6.02
CA SER A 208 -4.55 6.27 -6.02
C SER A 208 -3.99 5.12 -6.83
N ALA A 209 -4.49 3.92 -6.55
CA ALA A 209 -4.06 2.69 -7.17
C ALA A 209 -5.26 1.78 -7.43
N GLN A 210 -5.21 0.94 -8.48
CA GLN A 210 -6.22 -0.07 -8.73
C GLN A 210 -5.57 -1.34 -9.26
N PHE A 211 -5.94 -2.48 -8.71
CA PHE A 211 -5.45 -3.77 -9.15
C PHE A 211 -5.88 -4.05 -10.60
N GLN A 212 -4.92 -4.43 -11.44
CA GLN A 212 -5.12 -4.72 -12.84
C GLN A 212 -4.24 -5.91 -13.25
N PHE A 213 -4.67 -6.64 -14.26
CA PHE A 213 -3.85 -7.63 -14.92
C PHE A 213 -3.17 -7.04 -16.17
N ILE A 214 -2.02 -7.61 -16.53
CA ILE A 214 -1.29 -7.32 -17.76
C ILE A 214 -1.27 -8.58 -18.61
N TYR A 215 -1.51 -8.45 -19.92
CA TYR A 215 -1.38 -9.49 -20.92
C TYR A 215 -0.61 -8.99 -22.14
N ASP A 216 -0.16 -9.91 -23.00
CA ASP A 216 0.55 -9.58 -24.23
C ASP A 216 -0.36 -9.80 -25.45
N THR A 217 -0.68 -8.72 -26.20
CA THR A 217 -1.51 -8.79 -27.41
C THR A 217 -0.87 -9.61 -28.52
N ALA A 218 0.44 -9.87 -28.47
CA ALA A 218 1.11 -10.77 -29.41
C ALA A 218 0.82 -12.26 -29.11
N ARG A 219 0.35 -12.58 -27.89
CA ARG A 219 0.08 -13.96 -27.44
C ARG A 219 -1.41 -14.25 -27.27
N MET A 220 -2.22 -13.24 -26.92
CA MET A 220 -3.64 -13.39 -26.61
C MET A 220 -4.47 -12.24 -27.15
N GLN A 221 -5.63 -12.56 -27.72
CA GLN A 221 -6.58 -11.55 -28.17
C GLN A 221 -7.43 -11.04 -27.00
N ALA A 222 -7.86 -9.78 -27.07
CA ALA A 222 -8.59 -9.12 -25.97
C ALA A 222 -9.97 -9.73 -25.66
N ASP A 223 -10.61 -10.36 -26.64
CA ASP A 223 -11.90 -11.09 -26.49
C ASP A 223 -11.75 -12.46 -25.83
N ALA A 224 -10.53 -13.03 -25.83
CA ALA A 224 -10.21 -14.29 -25.15
C ALA A 224 -9.84 -14.11 -23.67
N LEU A 225 -9.78 -12.87 -23.16
CA LEU A 225 -9.37 -12.60 -21.78
C LEU A 225 -10.40 -13.12 -20.76
N PRO A 226 -9.96 -13.83 -19.73
CA PRO A 226 -10.82 -14.23 -18.61
C PRO A 226 -11.10 -13.00 -17.72
N ARG A 227 -12.37 -12.59 -17.65
CA ARG A 227 -12.77 -11.36 -16.96
C ARG A 227 -13.55 -11.60 -15.67
N SER A 228 -13.20 -12.67 -14.94
CA SER A 228 -13.64 -12.95 -13.57
C SER A 228 -12.71 -14.00 -12.96
N TYR A 229 -12.67 -14.10 -11.63
CA TYR A 229 -11.84 -15.11 -10.96
C TYR A 229 -12.24 -16.54 -11.33
N ALA A 230 -13.53 -16.81 -11.51
CA ALA A 230 -14.02 -18.11 -11.96
C ALA A 230 -13.56 -18.45 -13.39
N LYS A 231 -13.71 -17.50 -14.33
CA LYS A 231 -13.22 -17.65 -15.72
C LYS A 231 -11.69 -17.76 -15.75
N PHE A 232 -11.01 -17.02 -14.88
CA PHE A 232 -9.54 -17.03 -14.78
C PHE A 232 -9.02 -18.40 -14.31
N LYS A 233 -9.66 -19.01 -13.29
CA LYS A 233 -9.35 -20.39 -12.87
C LYS A 233 -9.57 -21.37 -14.02
N THR A 234 -10.71 -21.27 -14.73
CA THR A 234 -10.99 -22.12 -15.88
C THR A 234 -9.93 -22.00 -16.96
N TRP A 235 -9.53 -20.76 -17.30
CA TRP A 235 -8.47 -20.49 -18.27
C TRP A 235 -7.12 -21.08 -17.80
N ALA A 236 -6.72 -20.82 -16.56
CA ALA A 236 -5.44 -21.28 -16.01
C ALA A 236 -5.35 -22.82 -16.02
N CYS A 237 -6.44 -23.52 -15.70
CA CYS A 237 -6.47 -24.99 -15.73
C CYS A 237 -6.53 -25.58 -17.16
N ALA A 238 -7.03 -24.81 -18.13
CA ALA A 238 -6.91 -25.17 -19.55
C ALA A 238 -5.49 -24.91 -20.13
N HIS A 239 -4.69 -24.06 -19.46
CA HIS A 239 -3.34 -23.70 -19.85
C HIS A 239 -2.36 -23.89 -18.67
N PRO A 240 -2.12 -25.12 -18.20
CA PRO A 240 -1.34 -25.38 -17.00
C PRO A 240 0.07 -24.77 -17.08
N GLY A 241 0.50 -24.15 -16.00
CA GLY A 241 1.82 -23.51 -15.90
C GLY A 241 1.90 -22.12 -16.50
N ARG A 242 0.83 -21.61 -17.14
CA ARG A 242 0.86 -20.31 -17.82
C ARG A 242 0.42 -19.13 -16.96
N PHE A 243 0.10 -19.35 -15.70
CA PHE A 243 -0.25 -18.32 -14.73
C PHE A 243 0.39 -18.58 -13.37
N THR A 244 0.68 -17.52 -12.66
CA THR A 244 0.96 -17.47 -11.23
C THR A 244 0.60 -16.10 -10.69
N TYR A 245 0.58 -15.95 -9.37
CA TYR A 245 0.40 -14.68 -8.67
C TYR A 245 1.47 -14.53 -7.59
N ILE A 246 1.65 -13.31 -7.07
CA ILE A 246 2.62 -13.01 -6.03
C ILE A 246 2.17 -13.67 -4.73
N ALA A 247 3.09 -14.29 -4.00
CA ALA A 247 2.79 -14.85 -2.68
C ALA A 247 2.26 -13.75 -1.75
N PRO A 248 1.06 -13.89 -1.15
CA PRO A 248 0.62 -12.98 -0.09
C PRO A 248 1.60 -12.95 1.08
N GLY A 249 1.90 -11.76 1.57
CA GLY A 249 2.82 -11.57 2.68
C GLY A 249 3.32 -10.13 2.78
N PRO A 250 4.13 -9.81 3.79
CA PRO A 250 4.65 -8.47 4.01
C PRO A 250 5.31 -7.89 2.75
N GLY A 251 4.96 -6.66 2.37
CA GLY A 251 5.46 -5.99 1.17
C GLY A 251 4.87 -6.50 -0.16
N ALA A 252 3.98 -7.49 -0.14
CA ALA A 252 3.40 -8.13 -1.32
C ALA A 252 1.89 -7.84 -1.47
N PHE A 253 1.48 -6.58 -1.34
CA PHE A 253 0.08 -6.11 -1.42
C PHE A 253 -0.68 -6.66 -2.63
N GLN A 254 -0.03 -6.79 -3.79
CA GLN A 254 -0.65 -7.29 -5.01
C GLN A 254 -1.10 -8.75 -4.89
N GLY A 255 -0.31 -9.58 -4.20
CA GLY A 255 -0.67 -10.97 -3.94
C GLY A 255 -1.88 -11.07 -3.02
N THR A 256 -1.88 -10.29 -1.93
CA THR A 256 -2.99 -10.22 -0.98
C THR A 256 -4.26 -9.68 -1.65
N ARG A 257 -4.15 -8.68 -2.55
CA ARG A 257 -5.27 -8.17 -3.35
C ARG A 257 -5.83 -9.20 -4.32
N PHE A 258 -4.99 -9.99 -4.97
CA PHE A 258 -5.47 -11.11 -5.81
C PHE A 258 -6.35 -12.07 -4.99
N VAL A 259 -5.90 -12.45 -3.80
CA VAL A 259 -6.64 -13.37 -2.92
C VAL A 259 -7.93 -12.74 -2.40
N LYS A 260 -7.90 -11.46 -2.00
CA LYS A 260 -9.10 -10.72 -1.56
C LYS A 260 -10.11 -10.54 -2.70
N GLY A 261 -9.66 -10.23 -3.91
CA GLY A 261 -10.55 -10.14 -5.08
C GLY A 261 -11.26 -11.45 -5.39
N ALA A 262 -10.55 -12.59 -5.26
CA ALA A 262 -11.19 -13.89 -5.35
C ALA A 262 -12.23 -14.12 -4.25
N LEU A 263 -11.94 -13.72 -3.01
CA LEU A 263 -12.89 -13.76 -1.89
C LEU A 263 -14.15 -12.94 -2.19
N PHE A 264 -13.99 -11.74 -2.74
CA PHE A 264 -15.11 -10.86 -3.08
C PHE A 264 -16.03 -11.49 -4.12
N GLU A 265 -15.47 -12.05 -5.21
CA GLU A 265 -16.29 -12.73 -6.22
C GLU A 265 -17.00 -13.95 -5.63
N ILE A 266 -16.31 -14.78 -4.86
CA ILE A 266 -16.87 -16.02 -4.26
C ILE A 266 -18.00 -15.69 -3.29
N SER A 267 -17.89 -14.60 -2.55
CA SER A 267 -18.85 -14.19 -1.52
C SER A 267 -19.98 -13.29 -2.03
N GLY A 268 -19.93 -12.87 -3.31
CA GLY A 268 -20.96 -12.08 -3.95
C GLY A 268 -20.73 -10.55 -3.88
N GLY A 269 -19.52 -10.10 -3.61
CA GLY A 269 -19.12 -8.69 -3.71
C GLY A 269 -18.29 -8.17 -2.54
N ALA A 270 -17.66 -7.01 -2.75
CA ALA A 270 -16.76 -6.37 -1.80
C ALA A 270 -17.46 -5.71 -0.61
N GLU A 271 -18.70 -5.21 -0.79
CA GLU A 271 -19.39 -4.35 0.18
C GLU A 271 -19.50 -4.94 1.58
N GLN A 272 -19.73 -6.27 1.69
CA GLN A 272 -19.86 -6.95 2.96
C GLN A 272 -18.54 -7.06 3.76
N TRP A 273 -17.40 -6.83 3.10
CA TRP A 273 -16.07 -6.89 3.69
C TRP A 273 -15.55 -5.53 4.17
N ALA A 274 -16.25 -4.46 3.81
CA ALA A 274 -15.94 -3.11 4.25
C ALA A 274 -16.31 -2.87 5.74
N GLY A 275 -15.81 -1.78 6.30
CA GLY A 275 -16.16 -1.33 7.66
C GLY A 275 -15.41 -2.06 8.75
N THR A 276 -16.09 -2.82 9.60
CA THR A 276 -15.47 -3.52 10.74
C THR A 276 -15.31 -5.01 10.46
N PHE A 277 -14.26 -5.60 11.04
CA PHE A 277 -14.02 -7.04 10.95
C PHE A 277 -15.20 -7.87 11.47
N ASN A 278 -15.59 -8.89 10.70
CA ASN A 278 -16.69 -9.80 11.04
C ASN A 278 -16.22 -11.26 10.98
N GLN A 279 -15.95 -11.84 12.14
CA GLN A 279 -15.47 -13.22 12.26
C GLN A 279 -16.44 -14.24 11.63
N LYS A 280 -17.78 -14.06 11.78
CA LYS A 280 -18.78 -14.99 11.23
C LYS A 280 -18.79 -14.95 9.70
N LEU A 281 -18.56 -13.78 9.11
CA LEU A 281 -18.45 -13.62 7.67
C LEU A 281 -17.19 -14.32 7.16
N TRP A 282 -16.07 -14.13 7.85
CA TRP A 282 -14.81 -14.82 7.55
C TRP A 282 -14.95 -16.35 7.60
N ASP A 283 -15.48 -16.86 8.73
CA ASP A 283 -15.68 -18.30 8.94
C ASP A 283 -16.60 -18.92 7.89
N ARG A 284 -17.54 -18.15 7.37
CA ARG A 284 -18.45 -18.59 6.30
C ARG A 284 -17.76 -18.72 4.95
N TRP A 285 -16.89 -17.80 4.55
CA TRP A 285 -16.41 -17.70 3.17
C TRP A 285 -14.93 -18.09 3.00
N SER A 286 -14.12 -18.07 4.05
CA SER A 286 -12.72 -18.46 3.93
C SER A 286 -12.53 -19.93 3.50
N PRO A 287 -13.36 -20.93 3.88
CA PRO A 287 -13.20 -22.29 3.38
C PRO A 287 -13.38 -22.38 1.85
N GLU A 288 -14.35 -21.65 1.29
CA GLU A 288 -14.58 -21.61 -0.15
C GLU A 288 -13.42 -20.92 -0.89
N LEU A 289 -12.86 -19.86 -0.30
CA LEU A 289 -11.66 -19.20 -0.83
C LEU A 289 -10.48 -20.17 -0.88
N TRP A 290 -10.20 -20.87 0.21
CA TRP A 290 -9.09 -21.84 0.24
C TRP A 290 -9.32 -23.02 -0.71
N THR A 291 -10.55 -23.46 -0.88
CA THR A 291 -10.92 -24.46 -1.89
C THR A 291 -10.62 -23.94 -3.30
N TYR A 292 -11.05 -22.71 -3.63
CA TYR A 292 -10.77 -22.08 -4.91
C TYR A 292 -9.26 -22.01 -5.21
N LEU A 293 -8.45 -21.56 -4.25
CA LEU A 293 -7.00 -21.41 -4.42
C LEU A 293 -6.28 -22.76 -4.52
N ASN A 294 -6.71 -23.76 -3.74
CA ASN A 294 -6.14 -25.11 -3.79
C ASN A 294 -6.51 -25.85 -5.07
N ASP A 295 -7.70 -25.63 -5.61
CA ASP A 295 -8.08 -26.16 -6.94
C ASP A 295 -7.30 -25.46 -8.07
N LEU A 296 -6.97 -24.16 -7.91
CA LEU A 296 -6.16 -23.42 -8.85
C LEU A 296 -4.68 -23.83 -8.80
N LYS A 297 -4.17 -24.19 -7.62
CA LYS A 297 -2.75 -24.46 -7.33
C LYS A 297 -2.08 -25.41 -8.34
N PRO A 298 -2.63 -26.59 -8.69
CA PRO A 298 -2.00 -27.51 -9.66
C PRO A 298 -1.96 -26.96 -11.10
N CYS A 299 -2.76 -25.93 -11.40
CA CYS A 299 -2.80 -25.28 -12.71
C CYS A 299 -1.76 -24.16 -12.85
N LEU A 300 -1.17 -23.72 -11.72
CA LEU A 300 -0.22 -22.60 -11.69
C LEU A 300 1.17 -22.98 -12.24
N TRP A 301 1.96 -21.96 -12.56
CA TRP A 301 3.38 -22.10 -12.85
C TRP A 301 4.08 -22.97 -11.79
N ARG A 302 4.89 -23.91 -12.23
CA ARG A 302 5.51 -24.93 -11.37
C ARG A 302 4.53 -25.69 -10.47
N ASN A 303 3.29 -25.85 -10.92
CA ASN A 303 2.21 -26.52 -10.17
C ASN A 303 1.95 -25.90 -8.78
N GLY A 304 2.18 -24.59 -8.64
CA GLY A 304 2.02 -23.86 -7.38
C GLY A 304 2.98 -24.31 -6.25
N ALA A 305 4.11 -24.95 -6.60
CA ALA A 305 5.13 -25.32 -5.62
C ALA A 305 5.92 -24.11 -5.13
N THR A 306 5.94 -23.04 -5.91
CA THR A 306 6.57 -21.75 -5.60
C THR A 306 5.80 -20.61 -6.25
N TYR A 307 5.94 -19.43 -5.69
CA TYR A 307 5.27 -18.20 -6.14
C TYR A 307 6.30 -17.08 -6.25
N PRO A 308 6.12 -16.10 -7.16
CA PRO A 308 6.90 -14.88 -7.17
C PRO A 308 6.81 -14.16 -5.81
N LYS A 309 7.94 -13.65 -5.34
CA LYS A 309 8.02 -12.93 -4.07
C LYS A 309 7.53 -11.47 -4.18
N ASP A 310 7.66 -10.90 -5.39
CA ASP A 310 7.33 -9.50 -5.68
C ASP A 310 6.90 -9.32 -7.14
N GLU A 311 6.49 -8.09 -7.48
CA GLU A 311 6.06 -7.74 -8.84
C GLU A 311 7.20 -7.82 -9.87
N ASN A 312 8.44 -7.51 -9.49
CA ASN A 312 9.58 -7.54 -10.41
C ASN A 312 9.86 -8.97 -10.89
N GLU A 313 9.75 -9.94 -9.98
CA GLU A 313 9.88 -11.36 -10.36
C GLU A 313 8.74 -11.79 -11.28
N LEU A 314 7.48 -11.40 -10.98
CA LEU A 314 6.34 -11.71 -11.84
C LEU A 314 6.44 -11.03 -13.22
N HIS A 315 6.88 -9.77 -13.28
CA HIS A 315 7.14 -9.08 -14.55
C HIS A 315 8.21 -9.79 -15.37
N SER A 316 9.26 -10.29 -14.74
CA SER A 316 10.33 -11.04 -15.40
C SER A 316 9.82 -12.36 -16.00
N LEU A 317 9.01 -13.13 -15.26
CA LEU A 317 8.37 -14.35 -15.78
C LEU A 317 7.47 -14.05 -16.97
N PHE A 318 6.69 -12.98 -16.91
CA PHE A 318 5.82 -12.54 -17.99
C PHE A 318 6.62 -12.09 -19.23
N ALA A 319 7.66 -11.27 -19.05
CA ALA A 319 8.52 -10.79 -20.14
C ALA A 319 9.24 -11.95 -20.85
N ASN A 320 9.71 -12.95 -20.09
CA ASN A 320 10.36 -14.16 -20.61
C ASN A 320 9.37 -15.15 -21.26
N GLY A 321 8.05 -14.92 -21.14
CA GLY A 321 7.03 -15.80 -21.68
C GLY A 321 6.83 -17.09 -20.91
N GLU A 322 7.27 -17.15 -19.64
CA GLU A 322 7.00 -18.28 -18.75
C GLU A 322 5.53 -18.30 -18.31
N VAL A 323 4.96 -17.08 -18.09
CA VAL A 323 3.53 -16.90 -17.81
C VAL A 323 2.90 -15.92 -18.81
N ASP A 324 1.57 -15.96 -18.94
CA ASP A 324 0.83 -15.14 -19.89
C ASP A 324 0.20 -13.89 -19.26
N PHE A 325 0.21 -13.80 -17.93
CA PHE A 325 -0.29 -12.64 -17.20
C PHE A 325 0.72 -12.13 -16.20
N SER A 326 0.72 -10.81 -16.03
CA SER A 326 1.32 -10.11 -14.91
C SER A 326 0.27 -9.22 -14.26
N ILE A 327 0.66 -8.40 -13.29
CA ILE A 327 -0.24 -7.51 -12.55
C ILE A 327 0.39 -6.14 -12.41
N THR A 328 -0.44 -5.13 -12.12
CA THR A 328 -0.01 -3.78 -11.78
C THR A 328 -1.05 -3.08 -10.90
N LEU A 329 -0.62 -2.07 -10.17
CA LEU A 329 -1.49 -1.13 -9.46
C LEU A 329 -1.52 0.25 -10.13
N ALA A 330 -0.65 0.48 -11.12
CA ALA A 330 -0.52 1.75 -11.80
C ALA A 330 -1.77 2.08 -12.64
N ILE A 331 -2.29 3.31 -12.55
CA ILE A 331 -3.41 3.76 -13.39
C ILE A 331 -3.02 3.78 -14.88
N ALA A 332 -1.76 4.01 -15.15
CA ALA A 332 -1.19 3.92 -16.50
C ALA A 332 -0.98 2.47 -16.99
N GLY A 333 -1.40 1.47 -16.20
CA GLY A 333 -1.37 0.06 -16.56
C GLY A 333 0.03 -0.47 -16.81
N ALA A 334 0.23 -1.12 -17.97
CA ALA A 334 1.52 -1.67 -18.37
C ALA A 334 2.49 -0.62 -18.92
N GLN A 335 2.04 0.62 -19.19
CA GLN A 335 2.85 1.61 -19.90
C GLN A 335 4.15 1.96 -19.19
N PRO A 336 4.20 2.21 -17.87
CA PRO A 336 5.46 2.48 -17.17
C PRO A 336 6.49 1.36 -17.34
N LEU A 337 6.03 0.11 -17.35
CA LEU A 337 6.89 -1.07 -17.51
C LEU A 337 7.39 -1.20 -18.97
N ILE A 338 6.55 -0.83 -19.95
CA ILE A 338 6.92 -0.78 -21.37
C ILE A 338 8.01 0.27 -21.58
N ASP A 339 7.84 1.46 -21.02
CA ASP A 339 8.79 2.58 -21.18
C ASP A 339 10.15 2.27 -20.54
N GLN A 340 10.16 1.49 -19.47
CA GLN A 340 11.38 0.98 -18.82
C GLN A 340 11.98 -0.25 -19.52
N GLY A 341 11.28 -0.83 -20.50
CA GLY A 341 11.72 -2.05 -21.18
C GLY A 341 11.61 -3.32 -20.36
N LEU A 342 10.83 -3.30 -19.28
CA LEU A 342 10.63 -4.44 -18.35
C LEU A 342 9.62 -5.46 -18.89
N VAL A 343 8.72 -5.03 -19.78
CA VAL A 343 7.73 -5.91 -20.44
C VAL A 343 7.67 -5.60 -21.94
N PRO A 344 7.10 -6.52 -22.76
CA PRO A 344 6.97 -6.31 -24.20
C PRO A 344 6.15 -5.04 -24.54
N LYS A 345 6.48 -4.38 -25.65
CA LYS A 345 5.73 -3.21 -26.17
C LYS A 345 4.27 -3.52 -26.50
N THR A 346 3.96 -4.79 -26.68
CA THR A 346 2.63 -5.33 -26.93
C THR A 346 1.83 -5.62 -25.66
N ALA A 347 2.43 -5.40 -24.47
CA ALA A 347 1.74 -5.54 -23.19
C ALA A 347 0.61 -4.51 -23.04
N ARG A 348 -0.52 -4.94 -22.49
CA ARG A 348 -1.70 -4.11 -22.22
C ARG A 348 -2.27 -4.48 -20.85
N ALA A 349 -2.75 -3.49 -20.12
CA ALA A 349 -3.51 -3.75 -18.90
C ALA A 349 -4.98 -4.03 -19.20
N PHE A 350 -5.61 -4.82 -18.33
CA PHE A 350 -7.04 -5.05 -18.34
C PHE A 350 -7.56 -5.31 -16.93
N VAL A 351 -8.86 -5.15 -16.76
CA VAL A 351 -9.59 -5.44 -15.53
C VAL A 351 -10.65 -6.51 -15.78
N PHE A 352 -11.09 -7.19 -14.72
CA PHE A 352 -12.25 -8.07 -14.77
C PHE A 352 -13.54 -7.26 -14.92
N ASP A 353 -14.66 -7.91 -14.93
CA ASP A 353 -15.97 -7.25 -15.10
C ASP A 353 -16.44 -6.60 -13.79
N ASP A 354 -15.87 -7.01 -12.64
CA ASP A 354 -16.12 -6.46 -11.30
C ASP A 354 -14.98 -6.77 -10.30
N ASN A 355 -15.14 -6.33 -9.03
CA ASN A 355 -14.27 -6.67 -7.89
C ASN A 355 -12.78 -6.33 -8.06
N MET A 356 -12.48 -5.27 -8.79
CA MET A 356 -11.11 -4.79 -8.97
C MET A 356 -10.76 -3.80 -7.86
N ILE A 357 -10.05 -4.32 -6.85
CA ILE A 357 -9.71 -3.56 -5.65
C ILE A 357 -8.84 -2.35 -5.98
N GLY A 358 -9.26 -1.18 -5.51
CA GLY A 358 -8.47 0.05 -5.56
C GLY A 358 -8.72 0.91 -4.33
N ASP A 359 -7.76 1.78 -4.07
CA ASP A 359 -7.74 2.65 -2.90
C ASP A 359 -6.91 3.90 -3.14
N PHE A 360 -6.93 4.78 -2.16
CA PHE A 360 -6.00 5.90 -2.08
C PHE A 360 -4.74 5.46 -1.33
N ASN A 361 -3.62 6.05 -1.70
CA ASN A 361 -2.40 6.01 -0.92
C ASN A 361 -2.32 7.27 -0.07
N TYR A 362 -1.94 7.11 1.19
CA TYR A 362 -1.91 8.21 2.14
C TYR A 362 -0.49 8.50 2.62
N VAL A 363 -0.34 9.70 3.18
CA VAL A 363 0.81 10.06 3.99
C VAL A 363 0.34 10.48 5.37
N ALA A 364 1.02 9.98 6.41
CA ALA A 364 0.75 10.34 7.80
C ALA A 364 2.00 10.85 8.50
N ILE A 365 1.80 11.74 9.48
CA ILE A 365 2.86 12.33 10.29
C ILE A 365 2.81 11.68 11.67
N PRO A 366 3.89 11.06 12.18
CA PRO A 366 3.95 10.56 13.55
C PRO A 366 3.83 11.65 14.61
N ALA A 367 3.27 11.32 15.76
CA ALA A 367 3.11 12.28 16.87
C ALA A 367 4.46 12.82 17.38
N ASN A 368 5.52 11.99 17.36
CA ASN A 368 6.89 12.32 17.75
C ASN A 368 7.78 12.79 16.58
N ALA A 369 7.21 13.12 15.42
CA ALA A 369 7.97 13.58 14.26
C ALA A 369 8.81 14.83 14.62
N PRO A 370 10.12 14.85 14.29
CA PRO A 370 11.01 15.96 14.60
C PRO A 370 10.73 17.22 13.76
N HIS A 371 10.32 17.06 12.51
CA HIS A 371 10.19 18.17 11.54
C HIS A 371 8.75 18.27 10.98
N LYS A 372 7.76 18.37 11.87
CA LYS A 372 6.33 18.42 11.50
C LYS A 372 6.01 19.51 10.46
N ALA A 373 6.67 20.68 10.55
CA ALA A 373 6.46 21.75 9.59
C ALA A 373 6.90 21.36 8.18
N ALA A 374 8.08 20.75 8.03
CA ALA A 374 8.56 20.27 6.74
C ALA A 374 7.70 19.11 6.21
N ALA A 375 7.21 18.21 7.08
CA ALA A 375 6.30 17.12 6.71
C ALA A 375 4.96 17.66 6.19
N LEU A 376 4.39 18.68 6.81
CA LEU A 376 3.17 19.37 6.34
C LEU A 376 3.39 20.04 4.98
N VAL A 377 4.54 20.70 4.77
CA VAL A 377 4.87 21.32 3.48
C VAL A 377 5.01 20.26 2.39
N LEU A 378 5.66 19.13 2.68
CA LEU A 378 5.74 18.00 1.73
C LEU A 378 4.34 17.46 1.44
N ALA A 379 3.52 17.18 2.45
CA ALA A 379 2.15 16.68 2.26
C ALA A 379 1.30 17.63 1.39
N ASN A 380 1.46 18.95 1.59
CA ASN A 380 0.80 19.95 0.75
C ASN A 380 1.31 19.93 -0.70
N LEU A 381 2.63 19.79 -0.90
CA LEU A 381 3.26 19.69 -2.21
C LEU A 381 2.75 18.46 -3.00
N LEU A 382 2.57 17.33 -2.32
CA LEU A 382 2.06 16.10 -2.93
C LEU A 382 0.68 16.29 -3.58
N LEU A 383 -0.13 17.23 -3.11
CA LEU A 383 -1.46 17.55 -3.64
C LEU A 383 -1.44 18.66 -4.70
N GLU A 384 -0.29 19.25 -5.04
CA GLU A 384 -0.23 20.28 -6.08
C GLU A 384 -0.58 19.70 -7.45
N PRO A 385 -1.48 20.32 -8.24
CA PRO A 385 -1.89 19.80 -9.55
C PRO A 385 -0.72 19.55 -10.52
N GLU A 386 0.36 20.32 -10.42
CA GLU A 386 1.58 20.13 -11.23
C GLU A 386 2.22 18.75 -10.96
N PHE A 387 2.35 18.35 -9.69
CA PHE A 387 2.93 17.07 -9.33
C PHE A 387 1.95 15.92 -9.54
N GLN A 388 0.66 16.18 -9.34
CA GLN A 388 -0.39 15.23 -9.68
C GLN A 388 -0.43 14.93 -11.18
N ALA A 389 -0.26 15.94 -12.03
CA ALA A 389 -0.10 15.75 -13.47
C ALA A 389 1.19 14.99 -13.81
N ALA A 390 2.30 15.31 -13.17
CA ALA A 390 3.58 14.66 -13.42
C ALA A 390 3.57 13.19 -13.03
N GLN A 391 2.91 12.82 -11.91
CA GLN A 391 2.95 11.44 -11.39
C GLN A 391 2.20 10.43 -12.24
N ILE A 392 1.13 10.82 -12.95
CA ILE A 392 0.39 9.87 -13.80
C ILE A 392 1.08 9.62 -15.14
N VAL A 393 2.02 10.47 -15.57
CA VAL A 393 2.73 10.31 -16.85
C VAL A 393 3.71 9.15 -16.74
N PRO A 394 3.54 8.06 -17.53
CA PRO A 394 4.35 6.85 -17.42
C PRO A 394 5.85 7.08 -17.59
N ALA A 395 6.23 7.97 -18.50
CA ALA A 395 7.63 8.32 -18.78
C ALA A 395 8.37 8.93 -17.58
N ASN A 396 7.64 9.43 -16.58
CA ASN A 396 8.21 9.93 -15.33
C ASN A 396 8.45 8.80 -14.29
N GLY A 397 7.97 7.58 -14.58
CA GLY A 397 8.28 6.38 -13.82
C GLY A 397 7.35 6.09 -12.64
N PHE A 398 6.41 6.98 -12.28
CA PHE A 398 5.51 6.76 -11.14
C PHE A 398 4.25 5.97 -11.54
N GLY A 399 3.41 6.55 -12.41
CA GLY A 399 2.27 5.87 -13.03
C GLY A 399 1.06 5.60 -12.14
N LEU A 400 1.06 6.00 -10.85
CA LEU A 400 -0.10 5.91 -9.96
C LEU A 400 -1.12 7.02 -10.27
N GLY A 401 -2.37 6.82 -9.85
CA GLY A 401 -3.47 7.75 -10.08
C GLY A 401 -3.41 9.01 -9.20
N TYR A 402 -4.40 9.86 -9.38
CA TYR A 402 -4.51 11.10 -8.62
C TYR A 402 -4.89 10.87 -7.15
N GLY A 403 -4.33 11.69 -6.27
CA GLY A 403 -4.79 11.89 -4.88
C GLY A 403 -5.79 13.04 -4.74
N ILE A 404 -6.06 13.77 -5.84
CA ILE A 404 -6.96 14.91 -5.89
C ILE A 404 -8.16 14.64 -6.81
N ASP A 405 -9.23 15.39 -6.64
CA ASP A 405 -10.31 15.52 -7.60
C ASP A 405 -9.95 16.62 -8.62
N VAL A 406 -9.62 16.21 -9.83
CA VAL A 406 -9.22 17.12 -10.90
C VAL A 406 -10.31 18.16 -11.25
N THR A 407 -11.58 17.88 -10.95
CA THR A 407 -12.70 18.80 -11.21
C THR A 407 -12.71 19.99 -10.24
N LYS A 408 -12.03 19.88 -9.10
CA LYS A 408 -11.86 20.97 -8.12
C LYS A 408 -10.72 21.92 -8.48
N VAL A 409 -9.90 21.57 -9.48
CA VAL A 409 -8.81 22.43 -9.96
C VAL A 409 -9.40 23.47 -10.94
N THR A 410 -9.31 24.74 -10.60
CA THR A 410 -9.92 25.85 -11.38
C THR A 410 -8.90 26.69 -12.13
N ASP A 411 -7.61 26.62 -11.78
CA ASP A 411 -6.56 27.30 -12.51
C ASP A 411 -6.41 26.72 -13.92
N ALA A 412 -6.52 27.56 -14.95
CA ALA A 412 -6.55 27.12 -16.34
C ALA A 412 -5.25 26.43 -16.78
N GLN A 413 -4.10 26.85 -16.27
CA GLN A 413 -2.81 26.23 -16.60
C GLN A 413 -2.69 24.86 -15.95
N ALA A 414 -3.12 24.71 -14.69
CA ALA A 414 -3.14 23.45 -13.98
C ALA A 414 -4.12 22.44 -14.63
N VAL A 415 -5.32 22.89 -15.04
CA VAL A 415 -6.29 22.08 -15.79
C VAL A 415 -5.68 21.58 -17.10
N GLN A 416 -4.97 22.43 -17.83
CA GLN A 416 -4.31 22.04 -19.08
C GLN A 416 -3.22 20.99 -18.83
N LEU A 417 -2.38 21.18 -17.78
CA LEU A 417 -1.35 20.19 -17.38
C LEU A 417 -1.95 18.81 -17.07
N LEU A 418 -3.04 18.77 -16.29
CA LEU A 418 -3.74 17.54 -15.95
C LEU A 418 -4.34 16.86 -17.20
N THR A 419 -4.94 17.65 -18.10
CA THR A 419 -5.50 17.16 -19.37
C THR A 419 -4.41 16.57 -20.26
N ASP A 420 -3.29 17.27 -20.43
CA ASP A 420 -2.15 16.82 -21.24
C ASP A 420 -1.51 15.56 -20.66
N ALA A 421 -1.47 15.45 -19.33
CA ALA A 421 -0.95 14.28 -18.63
C ALA A 421 -1.84 13.04 -18.86
N ALA A 422 -3.16 13.19 -18.78
CA ALA A 422 -4.10 12.10 -19.05
C ALA A 422 -3.98 11.56 -20.49
N GLN A 423 -3.67 12.42 -21.46
CA GLN A 423 -3.44 12.00 -22.85
C GLN A 423 -2.14 11.19 -23.04
N LYS A 424 -1.22 11.24 -22.07
CA LYS A 424 0.08 10.56 -22.14
C LYS A 424 0.10 9.19 -21.49
N LEU A 425 -1.04 8.67 -21.00
CA LEU A 425 -1.10 7.35 -20.36
C LEU A 425 -0.62 6.21 -21.26
N GLY A 426 -0.75 6.39 -22.59
CA GLY A 426 -0.23 5.45 -23.57
C GLY A 426 -1.09 4.19 -23.75
N PRO A 427 -0.76 3.37 -24.77
CA PRO A 427 -1.56 2.20 -25.12
C PRO A 427 -1.48 1.04 -24.10
N GLY A 428 -0.52 1.07 -23.18
CA GLY A 428 -0.38 0.08 -22.13
C GLY A 428 -1.42 0.20 -21.01
N ALA A 429 -2.10 1.36 -20.90
CA ALA A 429 -3.14 1.60 -19.92
C ALA A 429 -4.41 0.79 -20.22
N ALA A 430 -5.16 0.45 -19.17
CA ALA A 430 -6.52 -0.07 -19.33
C ALA A 430 -7.49 1.06 -19.72
N ASP A 431 -8.67 0.67 -20.20
CA ASP A 431 -9.76 1.59 -20.49
C ASP A 431 -10.23 2.30 -19.20
N PRO A 432 -10.17 3.64 -19.13
CA PRO A 432 -10.55 4.39 -17.93
C PRO A 432 -12.00 4.19 -17.50
N GLU A 433 -12.94 4.02 -18.45
CA GLU A 433 -14.35 3.78 -18.14
C GLU A 433 -14.53 2.42 -17.44
N ARG A 434 -13.79 1.40 -17.92
CA ARG A 434 -13.80 0.09 -17.26
C ARG A 434 -13.12 0.10 -15.90
N LEU A 435 -12.01 0.83 -15.75
CA LEU A 435 -11.37 1.00 -14.45
C LEU A 435 -12.36 1.57 -13.44
N ALA A 436 -13.05 2.66 -13.78
CA ALA A 436 -14.03 3.29 -12.91
C ALA A 436 -15.22 2.38 -12.60
N ALA A 437 -15.74 1.67 -13.62
CA ALA A 437 -16.92 0.81 -13.47
C ALA A 437 -16.68 -0.45 -12.60
N THR A 438 -15.44 -0.91 -12.50
CA THR A 438 -15.08 -2.16 -11.78
C THR A 438 -14.42 -1.93 -10.43
N LEU A 439 -14.15 -0.67 -10.09
CA LEU A 439 -13.49 -0.27 -8.86
C LEU A 439 -14.32 -0.64 -7.63
N VAL A 440 -13.72 -1.33 -6.70
CA VAL A 440 -14.25 -1.58 -5.36
C VAL A 440 -13.20 -1.23 -4.30
N GLY A 441 -13.66 -0.80 -3.12
CA GLY A 441 -12.78 -0.56 -1.98
C GLY A 441 -12.18 -1.86 -1.42
N ASP A 442 -11.11 -1.73 -0.66
CA ASP A 442 -10.48 -2.87 0.02
C ASP A 442 -11.30 -3.35 1.23
N ALA A 443 -11.04 -4.58 1.68
CA ALA A 443 -11.62 -5.13 2.90
C ALA A 443 -11.11 -4.38 4.13
N ALA A 444 -11.87 -4.44 5.24
CA ALA A 444 -11.46 -3.87 6.51
C ALA A 444 -10.06 -4.37 6.93
N ALA A 445 -9.27 -3.46 7.52
CA ALA A 445 -7.84 -3.66 7.82
C ALA A 445 -7.49 -5.02 8.47
N PRO A 446 -8.25 -5.57 9.45
CA PRO A 446 -7.90 -6.84 10.07
C PRO A 446 -7.95 -8.06 9.13
N TYR A 447 -8.64 -7.96 7.97
CA TYR A 447 -8.64 -9.06 7.00
C TYR A 447 -7.30 -9.19 6.28
N HIS A 448 -6.51 -8.12 6.15
CA HIS A 448 -5.26 -8.14 5.41
C HIS A 448 -4.25 -9.15 6.00
N PRO A 449 -3.78 -8.97 7.25
CA PRO A 449 -2.84 -9.93 7.86
C PRO A 449 -3.45 -11.32 8.06
N LEU A 450 -4.77 -11.41 8.24
CA LEU A 450 -5.46 -12.69 8.37
C LEU A 450 -5.41 -13.50 7.06
N VAL A 451 -5.62 -12.85 5.92
CA VAL A 451 -5.47 -13.47 4.58
C VAL A 451 -4.05 -13.96 4.40
N GLU A 452 -3.04 -13.14 4.68
CA GLU A 452 -1.63 -13.49 4.54
C GLU A 452 -1.24 -14.69 5.39
N GLN A 453 -1.57 -14.65 6.68
CA GLN A 453 -1.25 -15.71 7.62
C GLN A 453 -1.93 -17.03 7.24
N GLN A 454 -3.22 -16.99 6.90
CA GLN A 454 -3.95 -18.19 6.55
C GLN A 454 -3.58 -18.73 5.19
N TRP A 455 -3.23 -17.88 4.21
CA TRP A 455 -2.73 -18.35 2.92
C TRP A 455 -1.47 -19.20 3.07
N GLN A 456 -0.55 -18.82 3.96
CA GLN A 456 0.66 -19.60 4.24
C GLN A 456 0.33 -21.03 4.68
N THR A 457 -0.66 -21.20 5.56
CA THR A 457 -1.04 -22.51 6.11
C THR A 457 -2.01 -23.28 5.22
N GLN A 458 -3.00 -22.60 4.62
CA GLN A 458 -4.09 -23.22 3.89
C GLN A 458 -3.76 -23.46 2.41
N VAL A 459 -2.80 -22.74 1.84
CA VAL A 459 -2.45 -22.85 0.42
C VAL A 459 -1.00 -23.27 0.23
N LEU A 460 -0.04 -22.50 0.75
CA LEU A 460 1.38 -22.80 0.50
C LEU A 460 1.79 -24.14 1.09
N GLN A 461 1.46 -24.39 2.35
CA GLN A 461 1.81 -25.60 3.11
C GLN A 461 0.78 -26.74 2.93
N ALA A 462 -0.34 -26.51 2.27
CA ALA A 462 -1.35 -27.53 2.04
C ALA A 462 -0.78 -28.68 1.20
N GLY A 463 -0.81 -29.92 1.75
CA GLY A 463 -0.33 -31.12 1.08
C GLY A 463 1.18 -31.41 1.23
N GLN A 464 1.89 -30.69 2.11
CA GLN A 464 3.26 -31.03 2.53
C GLN A 464 3.25 -32.07 3.64
#